data_c3da9954e19f2da99f2774fbf8397dd3
#
_entry.id   c3da9954e19f2da99f2774fbf8397dd3
#
_cell.length_a   1.000
_cell.length_b   1.000
_cell.length_c   1.000
_cell.angle_alpha   90.00
_cell.angle_beta   90.00
_cell.angle_gamma   90.00
#
_symmetry.space_group_name_H-M   'P 1'
#
loop_
_entity.id
_entity.type
_entity.pdbx_description
1 polymer ?
#
loop_
_entity_poly.entity_id
_entity_poly.type
_entity_poly.pdbx_seq_one_letter_code
_entity_poly.pdbx_strand_id
1 'polypeptide(L)'
;ARAMGREFVRVALGGIRDEAEIRGHRRTYVGSQPGRIVKALQEAGTMNPVILLDEIDKLTTGGWSGDPTAALLEVLDPAQNHTFRDHYLEVDLDLSEVVFIATANVADTIPGPLLDRMDLIQLDGYTEAEKTFIANRYLLPRQIEQAGLAPDEVDVDDDLIGAIIRGYTREAGVRALERALGRLVRKVTAKVATGTETPIAIRDDELVEWLGRPKLDDEIPERTAAPGVATGLAVTGVGGDVLFIETTAFPTGPDTEPGLTLTGQLGDVMKESAQIALNYVRSHADELGLDDDALRRRFHVHVPAGAVPKDGPSAGITMTTALVSLLTDRPVKSTVGMTGEITLQGQVLPIGGVKQKVLAAHRMGLTDVV
;
A
#
# COMPACT_ATOMS: atom_id res chain seq x y z
N ALA A 1 -21.13 -4.01 -14.59
CA ALA A 1 -22.32 -4.75 -14.86
C ALA A 1 -23.45 -3.84 -15.40
N ARG A 2 -23.92 -2.80 -14.68
CA ARG A 2 -25.00 -1.90 -15.13
C ARG A 2 -24.80 -1.30 -16.52
N ALA A 3 -23.60 -0.81 -16.83
CA ALA A 3 -23.27 -0.24 -18.14
C ALA A 3 -23.35 -1.27 -19.30
N MET A 4 -23.22 -2.56 -18.98
CA MET A 4 -23.31 -3.65 -19.94
C MET A 4 -24.69 -4.34 -19.96
N GLY A 5 -25.62 -3.93 -19.09
CA GLY A 5 -26.92 -4.58 -18.94
C GLY A 5 -26.82 -6.04 -18.48
N ARG A 6 -25.78 -6.39 -17.68
CA ARG A 6 -25.55 -7.76 -17.20
C ARG A 6 -25.73 -7.85 -15.68
N GLU A 7 -26.13 -9.02 -15.21
CA GLU A 7 -26.19 -9.33 -13.78
C GLU A 7 -24.78 -9.32 -13.17
N PHE A 8 -24.70 -9.10 -11.86
CA PHE A 8 -23.44 -8.98 -11.14
C PHE A 8 -23.41 -9.90 -9.93
N VAL A 9 -22.36 -10.69 -9.83
CA VAL A 9 -22.12 -11.56 -8.67
C VAL A 9 -20.69 -11.41 -8.18
N ARG A 10 -20.49 -11.41 -6.86
CA ARG A 10 -19.18 -11.37 -6.22
C ARG A 10 -18.80 -12.74 -5.66
N VAL A 11 -17.62 -13.23 -6.03
CA VAL A 11 -17.01 -14.44 -5.51
C VAL A 11 -15.75 -14.06 -4.72
N ALA A 12 -15.79 -14.23 -3.40
CA ALA A 12 -14.60 -14.00 -2.57
C ALA A 12 -13.63 -15.18 -2.70
N LEU A 13 -12.40 -14.91 -3.12
CA LEU A 13 -11.34 -15.91 -3.27
C LEU A 13 -10.39 -15.96 -2.06
N GLY A 14 -10.45 -14.95 -1.19
CA GLY A 14 -9.60 -14.88 -0.01
C GLY A 14 -9.75 -16.09 0.90
N GLY A 15 -8.64 -16.79 1.15
CA GLY A 15 -8.61 -17.95 2.05
C GLY A 15 -8.99 -19.29 1.42
N ILE A 16 -9.27 -19.36 0.12
CA ILE A 16 -9.46 -20.62 -0.60
C ILE A 16 -8.14 -21.39 -0.65
N ARG A 17 -8.21 -22.67 -0.31
CA ARG A 17 -7.06 -23.60 -0.27
C ARG A 17 -7.29 -24.88 -1.04
N ASP A 18 -8.52 -25.15 -1.45
CA ASP A 18 -8.94 -26.39 -2.09
C ASP A 18 -9.49 -26.09 -3.49
N GLU A 19 -8.99 -26.78 -4.49
CA GLU A 19 -9.48 -26.72 -5.87
C GLU A 19 -10.98 -27.02 -5.94
N ALA A 20 -11.47 -27.93 -5.08
CA ALA A 20 -12.87 -28.30 -5.02
C ALA A 20 -13.80 -27.15 -4.63
N GLU A 21 -13.30 -26.09 -4.00
CA GLU A 21 -14.11 -24.88 -3.77
C GLU A 21 -14.44 -24.15 -5.08
N ILE A 22 -13.57 -24.23 -6.09
CA ILE A 22 -13.81 -23.63 -7.42
C ILE A 22 -14.58 -24.58 -8.32
N ARG A 23 -14.13 -25.87 -8.39
CA ARG A 23 -14.67 -26.91 -9.30
C ARG A 23 -15.81 -27.74 -8.74
N GLY A 24 -16.16 -27.57 -7.45
CA GLY A 24 -17.14 -28.42 -6.78
C GLY A 24 -16.57 -29.75 -6.27
N HIS A 25 -17.24 -30.33 -5.29
CA HIS A 25 -16.89 -31.61 -4.69
C HIS A 25 -17.61 -32.74 -5.42
N ARG A 26 -16.93 -33.87 -5.64
CA ARG A 26 -17.58 -35.05 -6.21
C ARG A 26 -18.75 -35.51 -5.32
N ARG A 27 -19.87 -35.93 -5.92
CA ARG A 27 -21.11 -36.32 -5.21
C ARG A 27 -20.95 -37.51 -4.26
N THR A 28 -19.84 -38.21 -4.36
CA THR A 28 -19.52 -39.35 -3.48
C THR A 28 -19.15 -38.94 -2.05
N TYR A 29 -18.84 -37.67 -1.81
CA TYR A 29 -18.45 -37.17 -0.50
C TYR A 29 -19.65 -36.61 0.26
N VAL A 30 -19.71 -36.86 1.58
CA VAL A 30 -20.70 -36.25 2.47
C VAL A 30 -20.47 -34.74 2.52
N GLY A 31 -21.52 -33.98 2.30
CA GLY A 31 -21.43 -32.53 2.25
C GLY A 31 -20.96 -31.96 0.90
N SER A 32 -20.92 -32.81 -0.15
CA SER A 32 -20.59 -32.36 -1.50
C SER A 32 -21.52 -31.24 -1.98
N GLN A 33 -20.96 -30.27 -2.70
CA GLN A 33 -21.68 -29.12 -3.21
C GLN A 33 -21.01 -28.60 -4.50
N PRO A 34 -21.76 -27.87 -5.36
CA PRO A 34 -21.20 -27.24 -6.53
C PRO A 34 -20.11 -26.23 -6.18
N GLY A 35 -19.21 -26.01 -7.11
CA GLY A 35 -18.16 -25.01 -7.01
C GLY A 35 -18.69 -23.57 -6.96
N ARG A 36 -17.83 -22.64 -6.58
CA ARG A 36 -18.20 -21.21 -6.43
C ARG A 36 -18.61 -20.58 -7.76
N ILE A 37 -18.04 -21.01 -8.87
CA ILE A 37 -18.41 -20.50 -10.21
C ILE A 37 -19.87 -20.90 -10.55
N VAL A 38 -20.22 -22.15 -10.31
CA VAL A 38 -21.60 -22.63 -10.52
C VAL A 38 -22.59 -21.92 -9.62
N LYS A 39 -22.23 -21.73 -8.33
CA LYS A 39 -23.09 -20.97 -7.40
C LYS A 39 -23.28 -19.52 -7.84
N ALA A 40 -22.23 -18.89 -8.37
CA ALA A 40 -22.32 -17.54 -8.91
C ALA A 40 -23.25 -17.47 -10.14
N LEU A 41 -23.17 -18.43 -11.06
CA LEU A 41 -24.10 -18.52 -12.18
C LEU A 41 -25.54 -18.75 -11.73
N GLN A 42 -25.76 -19.60 -10.72
CA GLN A 42 -27.08 -19.84 -10.14
C GLN A 42 -27.65 -18.58 -9.48
N GLU A 43 -26.84 -17.82 -8.74
CA GLU A 43 -27.23 -16.56 -8.12
C GLU A 43 -27.56 -15.49 -9.17
N ALA A 44 -26.75 -15.41 -10.24
CA ALA A 44 -26.99 -14.50 -11.35
C ALA A 44 -28.27 -14.83 -12.13
N GLY A 45 -28.67 -16.09 -12.19
CA GLY A 45 -29.80 -16.55 -13.00
C GLY A 45 -29.59 -16.44 -14.51
N THR A 46 -28.37 -16.15 -14.96
CA THR A 46 -27.98 -16.01 -16.38
C THR A 46 -26.63 -16.67 -16.63
N MET A 47 -26.32 -17.01 -17.89
CA MET A 47 -25.02 -17.57 -18.28
C MET A 47 -24.00 -16.52 -18.74
N ASN A 48 -24.38 -15.23 -18.74
CA ASN A 48 -23.53 -14.13 -19.19
C ASN A 48 -23.35 -13.01 -18.15
N PRO A 49 -23.23 -13.31 -16.85
CA PRO A 49 -23.05 -12.28 -15.82
C PRO A 49 -21.66 -11.64 -15.87
N VAL A 50 -21.50 -10.60 -15.07
CA VAL A 50 -20.19 -10.11 -14.63
C VAL A 50 -19.88 -10.77 -13.28
N ILE A 51 -18.83 -11.58 -13.21
CA ILE A 51 -18.36 -12.21 -11.96
C ILE A 51 -17.13 -11.47 -11.46
N LEU A 52 -17.22 -10.92 -10.26
CA LEU A 52 -16.09 -10.31 -9.56
C LEU A 52 -15.38 -11.36 -8.70
N LEU A 53 -14.15 -11.68 -9.05
CA LEU A 53 -13.24 -12.53 -8.29
C LEU A 53 -12.46 -11.65 -7.31
N ASP A 54 -12.89 -11.61 -6.05
CA ASP A 54 -12.34 -10.66 -5.08
C ASP A 54 -11.17 -11.27 -4.31
N GLU A 55 -10.09 -10.50 -4.12
CA GLU A 55 -8.86 -10.88 -3.41
C GLU A 55 -8.13 -12.09 -4.04
N ILE A 56 -7.92 -12.06 -5.36
CA ILE A 56 -7.22 -13.14 -6.08
C ILE A 56 -5.75 -13.31 -5.62
N ASP A 57 -5.15 -12.26 -5.09
CA ASP A 57 -3.81 -12.27 -4.49
C ASP A 57 -3.72 -13.04 -3.16
N LYS A 58 -4.85 -13.45 -2.59
CA LYS A 58 -4.94 -14.22 -1.34
C LYS A 58 -5.16 -15.71 -1.54
N LEU A 59 -5.10 -16.18 -2.78
CA LEU A 59 -5.11 -17.61 -3.08
C LEU A 59 -3.87 -18.28 -2.49
N THR A 60 -4.08 -19.42 -1.84
CA THR A 60 -2.97 -20.19 -1.29
C THR A 60 -2.59 -21.28 -2.29
N THR A 61 -1.39 -21.21 -2.83
CA THR A 61 -0.83 -22.22 -3.73
C THR A 61 -0.19 -23.36 -2.94
N GLY A 62 -0.32 -24.61 -3.42
CA GLY A 62 0.46 -25.75 -2.93
C GLY A 62 -0.06 -26.43 -1.66
N GLY A 63 -1.31 -26.90 -1.67
CA GLY A 63 -1.88 -27.78 -0.64
C GLY A 63 -2.03 -29.23 -1.10
N TRP A 64 -2.26 -30.18 -0.14
CA TRP A 64 -2.60 -31.57 -0.40
C TRP A 64 -3.98 -31.75 -1.09
N SER A 65 -4.80 -30.71 -1.11
CA SER A 65 -6.17 -30.68 -1.62
C SER A 65 -6.29 -30.15 -3.05
N GLY A 66 -5.21 -30.12 -3.81
CA GLY A 66 -5.18 -29.53 -5.15
C GLY A 66 -4.74 -28.06 -5.17
N ASP A 67 -4.72 -27.48 -6.35
CA ASP A 67 -4.33 -26.07 -6.54
C ASP A 67 -5.51 -25.28 -7.13
N PRO A 68 -6.13 -24.36 -6.35
CA PRO A 68 -7.21 -23.53 -6.86
C PRO A 68 -6.78 -22.65 -8.03
N THR A 69 -5.47 -22.37 -8.16
CA THR A 69 -4.90 -21.64 -9.29
C THR A 69 -5.13 -22.41 -10.60
N ALA A 70 -4.95 -23.74 -10.60
CA ALA A 70 -5.15 -24.56 -11.78
C ALA A 70 -6.62 -24.51 -12.27
N ALA A 71 -7.58 -24.52 -11.34
CA ALA A 71 -8.99 -24.37 -11.69
C ALA A 71 -9.30 -22.98 -12.28
N LEU A 72 -8.72 -21.94 -11.72
CA LEU A 72 -8.91 -20.57 -12.24
C LEU A 72 -8.24 -20.36 -13.60
N LEU A 73 -7.13 -21.03 -13.88
CA LEU A 73 -6.52 -20.99 -15.22
C LEU A 73 -7.48 -21.49 -16.29
N GLU A 74 -8.25 -22.55 -16.02
CA GLU A 74 -9.25 -23.06 -16.95
C GLU A 74 -10.45 -22.09 -17.08
N VAL A 75 -10.91 -21.54 -15.96
CA VAL A 75 -12.02 -20.57 -15.92
C VAL A 75 -11.70 -19.31 -16.71
N LEU A 76 -10.45 -18.81 -16.62
CA LEU A 76 -10.03 -17.54 -17.20
C LEU A 76 -9.42 -17.68 -18.61
N ASP A 77 -9.15 -18.90 -19.06
CA ASP A 77 -8.60 -19.13 -20.40
C ASP A 77 -9.70 -19.22 -21.45
N PRO A 78 -9.81 -18.25 -22.40
CA PRO A 78 -10.81 -18.30 -23.44
C PRO A 78 -10.77 -19.56 -24.33
N ALA A 79 -9.61 -20.22 -24.40
CA ALA A 79 -9.46 -21.45 -25.17
C ALA A 79 -10.07 -22.68 -24.48
N GLN A 80 -10.30 -22.62 -23.17
CA GLN A 80 -10.74 -23.77 -22.36
C GLN A 80 -12.06 -23.52 -21.62
N ASN A 81 -12.41 -22.27 -21.33
CA ASN A 81 -13.54 -21.93 -20.46
C ASN A 81 -14.93 -22.31 -21.03
N HIS A 82 -15.03 -22.60 -22.32
CA HIS A 82 -16.28 -23.07 -22.96
C HIS A 82 -16.61 -24.54 -22.57
N THR A 83 -15.70 -25.28 -21.98
CA THR A 83 -15.86 -26.67 -21.50
C THR A 83 -15.50 -26.83 -20.04
N PHE A 84 -15.67 -25.78 -19.23
CA PHE A 84 -15.40 -25.85 -17.79
C PHE A 84 -16.27 -26.90 -17.12
N ARG A 85 -15.64 -27.85 -16.44
CA ARG A 85 -16.34 -28.98 -15.79
C ARG A 85 -16.37 -28.82 -14.27
N ASP A 86 -17.58 -28.70 -13.73
CA ASP A 86 -17.82 -28.80 -12.30
C ASP A 86 -17.95 -30.27 -11.87
N HIS A 87 -17.21 -30.68 -10.85
CA HIS A 87 -17.16 -32.08 -10.39
C HIS A 87 -18.44 -32.50 -9.66
N TYR A 88 -19.24 -31.56 -9.15
CA TYR A 88 -20.52 -31.91 -8.53
C TYR A 88 -21.62 -32.08 -9.58
N LEU A 89 -21.66 -31.23 -10.58
CA LEU A 89 -22.66 -31.32 -11.66
C LEU A 89 -22.33 -32.41 -12.66
N GLU A 90 -21.04 -32.69 -12.89
CA GLU A 90 -20.50 -33.60 -13.91
C GLU A 90 -20.94 -33.27 -15.34
N VAL A 91 -21.23 -32.01 -15.59
CA VAL A 91 -21.54 -31.47 -16.92
C VAL A 91 -20.58 -30.37 -17.28
N ASP A 92 -20.35 -30.18 -18.57
CA ASP A 92 -19.55 -29.08 -19.08
C ASP A 92 -20.39 -27.80 -19.12
N LEU A 93 -19.82 -26.69 -18.68
CA LEU A 93 -20.43 -25.38 -18.64
C LEU A 93 -19.67 -24.45 -19.58
N ASP A 94 -20.39 -23.72 -20.39
CA ASP A 94 -19.80 -22.70 -21.24
C ASP A 94 -19.72 -21.38 -20.50
N LEU A 95 -18.50 -20.95 -20.16
CA LEU A 95 -18.22 -19.70 -19.50
C LEU A 95 -17.74 -18.59 -20.44
N SER A 96 -17.77 -18.81 -21.76
CA SER A 96 -17.24 -17.86 -22.75
C SER A 96 -17.94 -16.51 -22.77
N GLU A 97 -19.22 -16.47 -22.37
CA GLU A 97 -20.02 -15.26 -22.28
C GLU A 97 -19.90 -14.53 -20.92
N VAL A 98 -19.23 -15.15 -19.94
CA VAL A 98 -19.01 -14.55 -18.62
C VAL A 98 -17.91 -13.50 -18.70
N VAL A 99 -18.14 -12.32 -18.11
CA VAL A 99 -17.10 -11.31 -17.94
C VAL A 99 -16.51 -11.45 -16.55
N PHE A 100 -15.24 -11.83 -16.48
CA PHE A 100 -14.50 -11.92 -15.21
C PHE A 100 -13.77 -10.61 -14.93
N ILE A 101 -13.92 -10.11 -13.70
CA ILE A 101 -13.15 -9.00 -13.15
C ILE A 101 -12.50 -9.51 -11.87
N ALA A 102 -11.19 -9.36 -11.73
CA ALA A 102 -10.49 -9.72 -10.51
C ALA A 102 -10.02 -8.48 -9.76
N THR A 103 -9.95 -8.56 -8.43
CA THR A 103 -9.31 -7.55 -7.60
C THR A 103 -8.13 -8.14 -6.85
N ALA A 104 -7.08 -7.34 -6.71
CA ALA A 104 -5.89 -7.69 -5.94
C ALA A 104 -5.33 -6.44 -5.25
N ASN A 105 -4.67 -6.64 -4.12
CA ASN A 105 -3.91 -5.57 -3.45
C ASN A 105 -2.44 -5.58 -3.88
N VAL A 106 -1.89 -6.77 -4.18
CA VAL A 106 -0.48 -6.96 -4.54
C VAL A 106 -0.41 -7.85 -5.77
N ALA A 107 -0.02 -7.29 -6.91
CA ALA A 107 0.09 -8.02 -8.17
C ALA A 107 1.17 -9.10 -8.13
N ASP A 108 2.30 -8.85 -7.47
CA ASP A 108 3.46 -9.75 -7.42
C ASP A 108 3.18 -11.09 -6.72
N THR A 109 2.11 -11.18 -5.94
CA THR A 109 1.70 -12.42 -5.27
C THR A 109 0.77 -13.27 -6.13
N ILE A 110 0.27 -12.74 -7.24
CA ILE A 110 -0.55 -13.49 -8.20
C ILE A 110 0.39 -14.38 -9.03
N PRO A 111 0.08 -15.70 -9.16
CA PRO A 111 0.88 -16.58 -10.01
C PRO A 111 0.98 -16.07 -11.45
N GLY A 112 2.22 -16.05 -12.00
CA GLY A 112 2.49 -15.56 -13.36
C GLY A 112 1.53 -16.09 -14.43
N PRO A 113 1.23 -17.41 -14.50
CA PRO A 113 0.29 -17.95 -15.48
C PRO A 113 -1.12 -17.37 -15.40
N LEU A 114 -1.58 -16.89 -14.23
CA LEU A 114 -2.86 -16.17 -14.11
C LEU A 114 -2.74 -14.74 -14.62
N LEU A 115 -1.65 -14.05 -14.28
CA LEU A 115 -1.38 -12.68 -14.77
C LEU A 115 -1.31 -12.63 -16.30
N ASP A 116 -0.74 -13.65 -16.95
CA ASP A 116 -0.63 -13.75 -18.41
C ASP A 116 -2.02 -13.80 -19.11
N ARG A 117 -3.09 -14.08 -18.39
CA ARG A 117 -4.47 -14.15 -18.87
C ARG A 117 -5.32 -12.96 -18.46
N MET A 118 -4.71 -11.94 -17.87
CA MET A 118 -5.42 -10.79 -17.32
C MET A 118 -4.85 -9.49 -17.90
N ASP A 119 -5.75 -8.54 -18.16
CA ASP A 119 -5.37 -7.16 -18.40
C ASP A 119 -5.28 -6.46 -17.04
N LEU A 120 -4.07 -5.98 -16.70
CA LEU A 120 -3.83 -5.32 -15.43
C LEU A 120 -4.18 -3.83 -15.50
N ILE A 121 -5.20 -3.42 -14.74
CA ILE A 121 -5.56 -2.02 -14.56
C ILE A 121 -5.12 -1.59 -13.16
N GLN A 122 -4.07 -0.79 -13.09
CA GLN A 122 -3.56 -0.29 -11.82
C GLN A 122 -4.36 0.94 -11.37
N LEU A 123 -4.89 0.88 -10.14
CA LEU A 123 -5.56 1.99 -9.48
C LEU A 123 -4.65 2.55 -8.40
N ASP A 124 -4.18 3.76 -8.62
CA ASP A 124 -3.36 4.47 -7.63
C ASP A 124 -4.20 4.98 -6.44
N GLY A 125 -3.50 5.36 -5.37
CA GLY A 125 -4.12 6.05 -4.25
C GLY A 125 -4.61 7.46 -4.61
N TYR A 126 -5.45 8.01 -3.74
CA TYR A 126 -6.01 9.35 -3.90
C TYR A 126 -5.12 10.43 -3.28
N THR A 127 -5.10 11.61 -3.92
CA THR A 127 -4.56 12.84 -3.35
C THR A 127 -5.43 13.35 -2.20
N GLU A 128 -4.93 14.27 -1.40
CA GLU A 128 -5.73 14.92 -0.34
C GLU A 128 -6.98 15.60 -0.90
N ALA A 129 -6.83 16.35 -2.01
CA ALA A 129 -7.96 17.00 -2.67
C ALA A 129 -9.01 16.01 -3.18
N GLU A 130 -8.58 14.89 -3.79
CA GLU A 130 -9.50 13.84 -4.21
C GLU A 130 -10.19 13.18 -3.01
N LYS A 131 -9.47 12.94 -1.90
CA LYS A 131 -10.06 12.39 -0.67
C LYS A 131 -11.08 13.35 -0.05
N THR A 132 -10.80 14.65 -0.02
CA THR A 132 -11.73 15.68 0.45
C THR A 132 -12.98 15.70 -0.43
N PHE A 133 -12.82 15.67 -1.75
CA PHE A 133 -13.96 15.58 -2.67
C PHE A 133 -14.79 14.31 -2.44
N ILE A 134 -14.14 13.14 -2.31
CA ILE A 134 -14.83 11.86 -2.05
C ILE A 134 -15.55 11.90 -0.69
N ALA A 135 -14.92 12.48 0.34
CA ALA A 135 -15.49 12.61 1.67
C ALA A 135 -16.79 13.41 1.63
N ASN A 136 -16.77 14.59 1.03
CA ASN A 136 -17.93 15.48 0.94
C ASN A 136 -19.05 14.90 0.08
N ARG A 137 -18.67 14.34 -1.07
CA ARG A 137 -19.67 13.89 -2.04
C ARG A 137 -20.33 12.57 -1.69
N TYR A 138 -19.60 11.68 -1.00
CA TYR A 138 -20.03 10.29 -0.83
C TYR A 138 -19.96 9.79 0.61
N LEU A 139 -18.85 10.04 1.34
CA LEU A 139 -18.65 9.38 2.62
C LEU A 139 -19.46 10.05 3.72
N LEU A 140 -19.34 11.37 3.86
CA LEU A 140 -20.02 12.12 4.92
C LEU A 140 -21.55 12.03 4.79
N PRO A 141 -22.17 12.28 3.61
CA PRO A 141 -23.61 12.12 3.44
C PRO A 141 -24.10 10.73 3.81
N ARG A 142 -23.37 9.68 3.40
CA ARG A 142 -23.71 8.30 3.75
C ARG A 142 -23.63 8.02 5.25
N GLN A 143 -22.61 8.55 5.94
CA GLN A 143 -22.46 8.39 7.38
C GLN A 143 -23.56 9.13 8.15
N ILE A 144 -23.97 10.32 7.70
CA ILE A 144 -25.07 11.10 8.26
C ILE A 144 -26.39 10.34 8.11
N GLU A 145 -26.71 9.84 6.92
CA GLU A 145 -27.89 9.04 6.64
C GLU A 145 -27.95 7.76 7.50
N GLN A 146 -26.83 7.02 7.56
CA GLN A 146 -26.73 5.81 8.38
C GLN A 146 -26.88 6.06 9.87
N ALA A 147 -26.55 7.26 10.34
CA ALA A 147 -26.72 7.67 11.73
C ALA A 147 -28.13 8.20 12.05
N GLY A 148 -28.99 8.35 11.03
CA GLY A 148 -30.35 8.87 11.18
C GLY A 148 -30.42 10.38 11.44
N LEU A 149 -29.35 11.11 11.07
CA LEU A 149 -29.30 12.56 11.18
C LEU A 149 -29.79 13.23 9.88
N ALA A 150 -30.34 14.44 10.01
CA ALA A 150 -30.58 15.29 8.87
C ALA A 150 -29.27 15.95 8.39
N PRO A 151 -29.11 16.23 7.08
CA PRO A 151 -27.88 16.81 6.54
C PRO A 151 -27.49 18.18 7.17
N ASP A 152 -28.47 18.94 7.63
CA ASP A 152 -28.32 20.26 8.25
C ASP A 152 -28.03 20.19 9.77
N GLU A 153 -27.99 19.01 10.36
CA GLU A 153 -27.64 18.85 11.78
C GLU A 153 -26.13 18.78 12.03
N VAL A 154 -25.33 18.57 10.99
CA VAL A 154 -23.87 18.41 11.07
C VAL A 154 -23.20 19.39 10.13
N ASP A 155 -22.32 20.23 10.67
CA ASP A 155 -21.52 21.16 9.88
C ASP A 155 -20.03 20.77 9.92
N VAL A 156 -19.54 20.34 8.76
CA VAL A 156 -18.14 19.86 8.52
C VAL A 156 -17.65 20.48 7.24
N ASP A 157 -16.66 21.34 7.33
CA ASP A 157 -16.05 22.01 6.20
C ASP A 157 -14.89 21.22 5.57
N ASP A 158 -14.40 21.68 4.42
CA ASP A 158 -13.29 21.07 3.69
C ASP A 158 -11.97 21.11 4.48
N ASP A 159 -11.73 22.17 5.23
CA ASP A 159 -10.50 22.36 6.02
C ASP A 159 -10.45 21.33 7.15
N LEU A 160 -11.58 21.08 7.82
CA LEU A 160 -11.70 20.04 8.83
C LEU A 160 -11.45 18.63 8.25
N ILE A 161 -12.01 18.35 7.06
CA ILE A 161 -11.74 17.07 6.37
C ILE A 161 -10.26 16.96 6.04
N GLY A 162 -9.62 18.02 5.56
CA GLY A 162 -8.19 18.07 5.32
C GLY A 162 -7.38 17.76 6.59
N ALA A 163 -7.74 18.38 7.72
CA ALA A 163 -7.10 18.12 9.01
C ALA A 163 -7.27 16.65 9.46
N ILE A 164 -8.45 16.06 9.24
CA ILE A 164 -8.68 14.63 9.51
C ILE A 164 -7.80 13.74 8.61
N ILE A 165 -7.67 14.08 7.34
CA ILE A 165 -6.83 13.34 6.39
C ILE A 165 -5.37 13.39 6.85
N ARG A 166 -4.84 14.56 7.16
CA ARG A 166 -3.45 14.76 7.58
C ARG A 166 -3.14 14.14 8.93
N GLY A 167 -3.96 14.38 9.94
CA GLY A 167 -3.67 14.01 11.32
C GLY A 167 -4.13 12.59 11.73
N TYR A 168 -5.15 12.03 11.08
CA TYR A 168 -5.80 10.81 11.57
C TYR A 168 -5.82 9.64 10.59
N THR A 169 -5.43 9.87 9.31
CA THR A 169 -5.46 8.81 8.28
C THR A 169 -4.11 8.65 7.59
N ARG A 170 -3.65 7.39 7.48
CA ARG A 170 -2.43 7.03 6.75
C ARG A 170 -2.77 5.86 5.84
N GLU A 171 -3.27 6.19 4.65
CA GLU A 171 -3.75 5.20 3.69
C GLU A 171 -3.75 5.76 2.26
N ALA A 172 -3.61 4.88 1.27
CA ALA A 172 -3.76 5.25 -0.15
C ALA A 172 -5.23 5.48 -0.53
N GLY A 173 -6.15 4.72 0.06
CA GLY A 173 -7.59 4.81 -0.16
C GLY A 173 -8.30 5.78 0.80
N VAL A 174 -9.56 5.47 1.11
CA VAL A 174 -10.45 6.30 1.95
C VAL A 174 -11.15 5.53 3.09
N ARG A 175 -10.76 4.26 3.36
CA ARG A 175 -11.40 3.43 4.39
C ARG A 175 -11.16 3.93 5.82
N ALA A 176 -9.96 4.43 6.12
CA ALA A 176 -9.65 5.01 7.42
C ALA A 176 -10.35 6.36 7.58
N LEU A 177 -10.41 7.17 6.51
CA LEU A 177 -11.16 8.43 6.47
C LEU A 177 -12.65 8.18 6.74
N GLU A 178 -13.25 7.22 6.06
CA GLU A 178 -14.64 6.84 6.29
C GLU A 178 -14.90 6.44 7.75
N ARG A 179 -14.00 5.64 8.34
CA ARG A 179 -14.10 5.26 9.75
C ARG A 179 -13.93 6.44 10.70
N ALA A 180 -13.08 7.42 10.36
CA ALA A 180 -12.91 8.63 11.15
C ALA A 180 -14.16 9.50 11.10
N LEU A 181 -14.69 9.76 9.92
CA LEU A 181 -15.96 10.48 9.71
C LEU A 181 -17.12 9.77 10.42
N GLY A 182 -17.23 8.45 10.31
CA GLY A 182 -18.26 7.68 11.01
C GLY A 182 -18.15 7.75 12.53
N ARG A 183 -16.95 7.85 13.11
CA ARG A 183 -16.78 8.10 14.55
C ARG A 183 -17.23 9.49 14.95
N LEU A 184 -16.91 10.48 14.14
CA LEU A 184 -17.29 11.86 14.34
C LEU A 184 -18.82 11.99 14.31
N VAL A 185 -19.46 11.51 13.24
CA VAL A 185 -20.92 11.54 13.08
C VAL A 185 -21.64 10.82 14.25
N ARG A 186 -21.15 9.67 14.69
CA ARG A 186 -21.74 8.98 15.87
C ARG A 186 -21.66 9.81 17.15
N LYS A 187 -20.59 10.57 17.38
CA LYS A 187 -20.51 11.48 18.54
C LYS A 187 -21.47 12.67 18.40
N VAL A 188 -21.66 13.18 17.19
CA VAL A 188 -22.69 14.19 16.90
C VAL A 188 -24.06 13.63 17.22
N THR A 189 -24.39 12.44 16.73
CA THR A 189 -25.66 11.75 17.03
C THR A 189 -25.91 11.63 18.53
N ALA A 190 -24.89 11.28 19.32
CA ALA A 190 -25.02 11.20 20.77
C ALA A 190 -25.32 12.57 21.40
N LYS A 191 -24.69 13.64 20.93
CA LYS A 191 -24.97 15.02 21.41
C LYS A 191 -26.39 15.46 21.03
N VAL A 192 -26.83 15.23 19.80
CA VAL A 192 -28.20 15.54 19.35
C VAL A 192 -29.22 14.77 20.19
N ALA A 193 -29.01 13.47 20.43
CA ALA A 193 -29.87 12.65 21.24
C ALA A 193 -29.96 13.11 22.71
N THR A 194 -28.97 13.84 23.22
CA THR A 194 -28.96 14.44 24.56
C THR A 194 -29.48 15.88 24.60
N GLY A 195 -30.02 16.39 23.47
CA GLY A 195 -30.70 17.68 23.39
C GLY A 195 -29.77 18.86 23.05
N THR A 196 -28.60 18.61 22.49
CA THR A 196 -27.74 19.69 21.98
C THR A 196 -28.40 20.31 20.74
N GLU A 197 -28.42 21.64 20.69
CA GLU A 197 -28.95 22.39 19.53
C GLU A 197 -28.15 22.10 18.26
N THR A 198 -28.85 22.01 17.13
CA THR A 198 -28.28 21.79 15.78
C THR A 198 -28.32 23.09 14.95
N PRO A 199 -27.42 23.30 13.98
CA PRO A 199 -26.33 22.41 13.58
C PRO A 199 -25.19 22.33 14.60
N ILE A 200 -24.58 21.15 14.74
CA ILE A 200 -23.34 20.98 15.49
C ILE A 200 -22.18 21.24 14.54
N ALA A 201 -21.56 22.39 14.66
CA ALA A 201 -20.33 22.73 13.94
C ALA A 201 -19.12 22.11 14.66
N ILE A 202 -18.25 21.46 13.90
CA ILE A 202 -17.01 20.87 14.41
C ILE A 202 -15.83 21.70 13.89
N ARG A 203 -14.95 22.12 14.77
CA ARG A 203 -13.78 22.92 14.44
C ARG A 203 -12.50 22.09 14.51
N ASP A 204 -11.48 22.52 13.77
CA ASP A 204 -10.19 21.83 13.68
C ASP A 204 -9.51 21.71 15.07
N ASP A 205 -9.51 22.75 15.87
CA ASP A 205 -8.97 22.78 17.23
C ASP A 205 -9.68 21.84 18.21
N GLU A 206 -10.91 21.44 17.91
CA GLU A 206 -11.68 20.49 18.70
C GLU A 206 -11.47 19.01 18.28
N LEU A 207 -10.76 18.74 17.18
CA LEU A 207 -10.59 17.38 16.64
C LEU A 207 -10.03 16.38 17.66
N VAL A 208 -9.21 16.85 18.60
CA VAL A 208 -8.67 16.01 19.68
C VAL A 208 -9.79 15.49 20.61
N GLU A 209 -10.81 16.28 20.88
CA GLU A 209 -11.98 15.83 21.67
C GLU A 209 -12.81 14.83 20.87
N TRP A 210 -12.97 15.06 19.58
CA TRP A 210 -13.80 14.24 18.71
C TRP A 210 -13.15 12.92 18.31
N LEU A 211 -11.87 12.91 17.97
CA LEU A 211 -11.18 11.76 17.39
C LEU A 211 -10.03 11.21 18.25
N GLY A 212 -9.65 11.93 19.32
CA GLY A 212 -8.47 11.64 20.13
C GLY A 212 -7.22 12.32 19.57
N ARG A 213 -6.06 12.05 20.14
CA ARG A 213 -4.79 12.65 19.67
C ARG A 213 -4.49 12.23 18.22
N PRO A 214 -3.98 13.14 17.37
CA PRO A 214 -3.47 12.79 16.06
C PRO A 214 -2.46 11.65 16.14
N LYS A 215 -2.42 10.83 15.12
CA LYS A 215 -1.51 9.68 15.05
C LYS A 215 -0.22 10.00 14.29
N LEU A 216 -0.20 11.12 13.60
CA LEU A 216 0.86 11.55 12.71
C LEU A 216 1.40 12.89 13.24
N ASP A 217 2.69 12.90 13.58
CA ASP A 217 3.42 14.10 13.96
C ASP A 217 4.33 14.51 12.79
N ASP A 218 4.31 15.79 12.41
CA ASP A 218 5.12 16.36 11.33
C ASP A 218 6.54 16.72 11.85
N GLU A 219 7.37 15.69 12.12
CA GLU A 219 8.71 15.88 12.71
C GLU A 219 9.87 15.99 11.68
N ILE A 220 9.59 16.18 10.38
CA ILE A 220 10.63 16.16 9.34
C ILE A 220 11.75 17.20 9.51
N PRO A 221 11.47 18.47 9.80
CA PRO A 221 12.52 19.50 9.84
C PRO A 221 13.57 19.26 10.91
N GLU A 222 13.20 18.69 12.06
CA GLU A 222 14.10 18.49 13.18
C GLU A 222 15.06 17.30 12.97
N ARG A 223 14.60 16.25 12.28
CA ARG A 223 15.40 15.01 12.09
C ARG A 223 16.54 15.16 11.11
N THR A 224 16.39 16.01 10.07
CA THR A 224 17.43 16.22 9.04
C THR A 224 18.39 17.37 9.37
N ALA A 225 18.28 18.01 10.53
CA ALA A 225 19.17 19.09 10.94
C ALA A 225 20.62 18.63 11.21
N ALA A 226 20.82 17.36 11.48
CA ALA A 226 22.13 16.77 11.71
C ALA A 226 22.74 16.16 10.44
N PRO A 227 24.06 16.30 10.19
CA PRO A 227 24.74 15.55 9.15
C PRO A 227 24.56 14.04 9.32
N GLY A 228 24.47 13.32 8.21
CA GLY A 228 24.27 11.88 8.21
C GLY A 228 22.80 11.43 8.21
N VAL A 229 21.86 12.35 8.08
CA VAL A 229 20.44 12.03 7.97
C VAL A 229 19.89 12.51 6.62
N ALA A 230 19.18 11.64 5.91
CA ALA A 230 18.53 11.96 4.66
C ALA A 230 17.09 11.42 4.63
N THR A 231 16.22 12.13 3.91
CA THR A 231 14.81 11.77 3.76
C THR A 231 14.61 10.95 2.49
N GLY A 232 14.15 9.72 2.65
CA GLY A 232 13.80 8.81 1.57
C GLY A 232 12.29 8.71 1.36
N LEU A 233 11.89 8.29 0.18
CA LEU A 233 10.52 8.04 -0.21
C LEU A 233 10.30 6.55 -0.47
N ALA A 234 9.28 5.97 0.14
CA ALA A 234 8.94 4.56 0.04
C ALA A 234 7.49 4.35 -0.41
N VAL A 235 7.19 3.14 -0.85
CA VAL A 235 5.81 2.66 -1.04
C VAL A 235 5.57 1.53 -0.05
N THR A 236 4.48 1.60 0.66
CA THR A 236 4.03 0.59 1.62
C THR A 236 2.68 0.04 1.20
N GLY A 237 2.20 -1.02 1.85
CA GLY A 237 0.85 -1.55 1.61
C GLY A 237 -0.29 -0.56 1.87
N VAL A 238 0.00 0.57 2.51
CA VAL A 238 -0.97 1.65 2.77
C VAL A 238 -0.74 2.89 1.88
N GLY A 239 0.22 2.83 0.96
CA GLY A 239 0.55 3.89 0.02
C GLY A 239 1.97 4.44 0.16
N GLY A 240 2.21 5.60 -0.44
CA GLY A 240 3.49 6.29 -0.32
C GLY A 240 3.74 6.79 1.10
N ASP A 241 5.01 6.73 1.50
CA ASP A 241 5.46 7.12 2.83
C ASP A 241 6.84 7.77 2.79
N VAL A 242 7.17 8.52 3.82
CA VAL A 242 8.48 9.11 4.04
C VAL A 242 9.24 8.27 5.08
N LEU A 243 10.48 7.98 4.80
CA LEU A 243 11.37 7.30 5.73
C LEU A 243 12.67 8.11 5.91
N PHE A 244 13.27 7.96 7.08
CA PHE A 244 14.57 8.57 7.36
C PHE A 244 15.65 7.51 7.27
N ILE A 245 16.81 7.92 6.75
CA ILE A 245 18.02 7.12 6.76
C ILE A 245 19.02 7.87 7.62
N GLU A 246 19.38 7.26 8.73
CA GLU A 246 20.32 7.79 9.71
C GLU A 246 21.64 7.04 9.59
N THR A 247 22.73 7.77 9.49
CA THR A 247 24.07 7.19 9.38
C THR A 247 24.99 7.70 10.47
N THR A 248 25.79 6.82 11.03
CA THR A 248 26.87 7.15 11.97
C THR A 248 28.16 6.44 11.59
N ALA A 249 29.29 6.96 12.01
CA ALA A 249 30.58 6.34 11.78
C ALA A 249 31.41 6.31 13.07
N PHE A 250 32.05 5.16 13.32
CA PHE A 250 32.92 4.96 14.47
C PHE A 250 34.38 4.77 14.02
N PRO A 251 35.34 5.33 14.72
CA PRO A 251 36.74 5.04 14.48
C PRO A 251 37.02 3.54 14.56
N THR A 252 37.79 3.01 13.64
CA THR A 252 38.29 1.64 13.71
C THR A 252 39.65 1.64 14.41
N GLY A 253 39.88 0.69 15.32
CA GLY A 253 41.22 0.44 15.85
C GLY A 253 42.12 -0.21 14.80
N PRO A 254 43.45 -0.26 15.04
CA PRO A 254 44.43 -0.80 14.07
C PRO A 254 44.14 -2.25 13.64
N ASP A 255 43.44 -3.01 14.48
CA ASP A 255 43.12 -4.43 14.25
C ASP A 255 41.64 -4.66 13.83
N THR A 256 40.87 -3.60 13.56
CA THR A 256 39.44 -3.71 13.23
C THR A 256 39.23 -3.36 11.76
N GLU A 257 38.68 -4.29 11.00
CA GLU A 257 38.33 -4.01 9.60
C GLU A 257 37.19 -3.00 9.47
N PRO A 258 37.26 -2.09 8.49
CA PRO A 258 36.15 -1.23 8.13
C PRO A 258 34.92 -2.07 7.76
N GLY A 259 33.75 -1.73 8.29
CA GLY A 259 32.55 -2.52 8.08
C GLY A 259 31.29 -1.66 7.96
N LEU A 260 30.20 -2.31 7.56
CA LEU A 260 28.87 -1.74 7.50
C LEU A 260 27.91 -2.53 8.41
N THR A 261 27.31 -1.84 9.35
CA THR A 261 26.23 -2.38 10.19
C THR A 261 24.91 -1.81 9.68
N LEU A 262 23.92 -2.67 9.51
CA LEU A 262 22.60 -2.30 9.02
C LEU A 262 21.54 -2.68 10.04
N THR A 263 20.63 -1.75 10.36
CA THR A 263 19.50 -1.98 11.27
C THR A 263 18.22 -1.32 10.75
N GLY A 264 17.05 -1.77 11.20
CA GLY A 264 15.74 -1.26 10.80
C GLY A 264 14.86 -2.27 10.07
N GLN A 265 15.11 -3.57 10.26
CA GLN A 265 14.41 -4.68 9.58
C GLN A 265 14.47 -4.57 8.05
N LEU A 266 15.68 -4.39 7.54
CA LEU A 266 15.94 -4.30 6.10
C LEU A 266 15.92 -5.69 5.48
N GLY A 267 15.20 -5.83 4.37
CA GLY A 267 15.26 -7.00 3.50
C GLY A 267 16.58 -7.09 2.74
N ASP A 268 16.77 -8.17 2.01
CA ASP A 268 18.07 -8.47 1.42
C ASP A 268 18.42 -7.52 0.27
N VAL A 269 17.45 -7.10 -0.55
CA VAL A 269 17.64 -6.12 -1.63
C VAL A 269 18.06 -4.76 -1.05
N MET A 270 17.47 -4.33 0.04
CA MET A 270 17.81 -3.06 0.69
C MET A 270 19.18 -3.10 1.36
N LYS A 271 19.60 -4.25 1.91
CA LYS A 271 20.96 -4.47 2.45
C LYS A 271 22.00 -4.40 1.34
N GLU A 272 21.72 -5.03 0.20
CA GLU A 272 22.59 -4.96 -0.98
C GLU A 272 22.72 -3.51 -1.49
N SER A 273 21.62 -2.79 -1.58
CA SER A 273 21.60 -1.37 -1.94
C SER A 273 22.45 -0.50 -1.01
N ALA A 274 22.41 -0.77 0.30
CA ALA A 274 23.28 -0.07 1.26
C ALA A 274 24.78 -0.38 1.06
N GLN A 275 25.10 -1.62 0.71
CA GLN A 275 26.47 -2.01 0.40
C GLN A 275 26.97 -1.35 -0.89
N ILE A 276 26.12 -1.27 -1.92
CA ILE A 276 26.44 -0.56 -3.18
C ILE A 276 26.67 0.93 -2.89
N ALA A 277 25.79 1.56 -2.10
CA ALA A 277 25.92 2.97 -1.71
C ALA A 277 27.25 3.26 -1.04
N LEU A 278 27.67 2.44 -0.05
CA LEU A 278 28.95 2.60 0.62
C LEU A 278 30.14 2.37 -0.33
N ASN A 279 30.06 1.37 -1.19
CA ASN A 279 31.14 1.08 -2.15
C ASN A 279 31.27 2.20 -3.18
N TYR A 280 30.16 2.77 -3.65
CA TYR A 280 30.16 3.94 -4.50
C TYR A 280 30.88 5.13 -3.84
N VAL A 281 30.51 5.46 -2.60
CA VAL A 281 31.13 6.56 -1.84
C VAL A 281 32.65 6.35 -1.71
N ARG A 282 33.07 5.11 -1.41
CA ARG A 282 34.50 4.76 -1.30
C ARG A 282 35.26 4.88 -2.61
N SER A 283 34.67 4.42 -3.73
CA SER A 283 35.33 4.44 -5.02
C SER A 283 35.40 5.83 -5.69
N HIS A 284 34.56 6.77 -5.22
CA HIS A 284 34.49 8.15 -5.73
C HIS A 284 34.90 9.19 -4.66
N ALA A 285 35.75 8.77 -3.70
CA ALA A 285 36.15 9.59 -2.57
C ALA A 285 36.82 10.91 -3.01
N ASP A 286 37.73 10.85 -3.99
CA ASP A 286 38.41 12.02 -4.52
C ASP A 286 37.43 13.04 -5.13
N GLU A 287 36.45 12.58 -5.90
CA GLU A 287 35.44 13.43 -6.52
C GLU A 287 34.52 14.06 -5.49
N LEU A 288 34.25 13.34 -4.39
CA LEU A 288 33.43 13.79 -3.28
C LEU A 288 34.19 14.64 -2.26
N GLY A 289 35.51 14.77 -2.41
CA GLY A 289 36.37 15.53 -1.50
C GLY A 289 36.49 14.89 -0.13
N LEU A 290 36.53 13.55 -0.06
CA LEU A 290 36.58 12.79 1.20
C LEU A 290 38.01 12.31 1.48
N ASP A 291 38.41 12.37 2.74
CA ASP A 291 39.70 11.89 3.18
C ASP A 291 39.70 10.36 3.37
N ASP A 292 40.83 9.71 3.07
CA ASP A 292 41.02 8.26 3.24
C ASP A 292 40.74 7.79 4.69
N ASP A 293 41.11 8.57 5.69
CA ASP A 293 40.85 8.24 7.09
C ASP A 293 39.37 8.25 7.44
N ALA A 294 38.58 9.11 6.77
CA ALA A 294 37.13 9.14 6.92
C ALA A 294 36.50 7.85 6.40
N LEU A 295 37.07 7.24 5.35
CA LEU A 295 36.58 6.03 4.72
C LEU A 295 36.94 4.73 5.45
N ARG A 296 37.97 4.77 6.31
CA ARG A 296 38.40 3.63 7.11
C ARG A 296 37.60 3.43 8.41
N ARG A 297 36.49 4.16 8.55
CA ARG A 297 35.58 4.04 9.69
C ARG A 297 34.64 2.85 9.52
N ARG A 298 34.09 2.40 10.63
CA ARG A 298 32.94 1.47 10.64
C ARG A 298 31.65 2.27 10.58
N PHE A 299 30.84 2.00 9.57
CA PHE A 299 29.60 2.71 9.34
C PHE A 299 28.41 1.93 9.94
N HIS A 300 27.43 2.65 10.40
CA HIS A 300 26.15 2.11 10.81
C HIS A 300 25.05 2.90 10.11
N VAL A 301 24.25 2.21 9.31
CA VAL A 301 23.05 2.77 8.67
C VAL A 301 21.83 2.20 9.37
N HIS A 302 21.00 3.10 9.86
CA HIS A 302 19.75 2.76 10.54
C HIS A 302 18.56 3.37 9.77
N VAL A 303 17.50 2.58 9.60
CA VAL A 303 16.22 3.07 9.06
C VAL A 303 15.18 2.92 10.14
N PRO A 304 14.75 4.02 10.80
CA PRO A 304 13.77 4.01 11.88
C PRO A 304 12.43 3.35 11.51
N ALA A 305 11.55 3.20 12.51
CA ALA A 305 10.34 2.40 12.45
C ALA A 305 10.63 0.89 12.32
N GLY A 306 11.43 0.34 13.23
CA GLY A 306 11.89 -1.05 13.24
C GLY A 306 10.80 -2.12 13.38
N ALA A 307 9.54 -1.74 13.62
CA ALA A 307 8.40 -2.66 13.61
C ALA A 307 7.87 -2.96 12.19
N VAL A 308 8.32 -2.22 11.17
CA VAL A 308 7.87 -2.37 9.79
C VAL A 308 9.03 -2.89 8.93
N PRO A 309 8.93 -4.09 8.35
CA PRO A 309 9.92 -4.57 7.39
C PRO A 309 10.00 -3.65 6.17
N LYS A 310 11.22 -3.42 5.69
CA LYS A 310 11.51 -2.55 4.55
C LYS A 310 12.42 -3.29 3.58
N ASP A 311 12.06 -3.27 2.30
CA ASP A 311 12.89 -3.86 1.26
C ASP A 311 12.79 -3.05 -0.05
N GLY A 312 13.76 -3.26 -0.93
CA GLY A 312 13.82 -2.66 -2.25
C GLY A 312 15.07 -1.81 -2.51
N PRO A 313 15.42 -1.60 -3.79
CA PRO A 313 16.66 -0.91 -4.18
C PRO A 313 16.51 0.62 -4.15
N SER A 314 15.29 1.15 -4.11
CA SER A 314 15.00 2.57 -4.33
C SER A 314 15.48 3.53 -3.23
N ALA A 315 16.06 3.01 -2.15
CA ALA A 315 16.69 3.81 -1.10
C ALA A 315 18.18 4.09 -1.34
N GLY A 316 18.76 3.57 -2.44
CA GLY A 316 20.19 3.65 -2.72
C GLY A 316 20.73 5.07 -2.76
N ILE A 317 20.08 5.97 -3.52
CA ILE A 317 20.51 7.37 -3.59
C ILE A 317 20.39 8.08 -2.23
N THR A 318 19.36 7.77 -1.45
CA THR A 318 19.16 8.34 -0.12
C THR A 318 20.26 7.89 0.84
N MET A 319 20.63 6.59 0.82
CA MET A 319 21.73 6.04 1.62
C MET A 319 23.06 6.64 1.24
N THR A 320 23.33 6.80 -0.06
CA THR A 320 24.53 7.47 -0.57
C THR A 320 24.61 8.90 -0.05
N THR A 321 23.51 9.66 -0.17
CA THR A 321 23.45 11.05 0.27
C THR A 321 23.65 11.17 1.77
N ALA A 322 23.05 10.27 2.58
CA ALA A 322 23.24 10.26 4.01
C ALA A 322 24.71 9.98 4.41
N LEU A 323 25.35 9.02 3.72
CA LEU A 323 26.77 8.71 3.94
C LEU A 323 27.69 9.90 3.56
N VAL A 324 27.46 10.52 2.40
CA VAL A 324 28.22 11.71 1.97
C VAL A 324 27.98 12.88 2.93
N SER A 325 26.73 13.10 3.34
CA SER A 325 26.39 14.12 4.35
C SER A 325 27.16 13.95 5.65
N LEU A 326 27.22 12.71 6.17
CA LEU A 326 27.99 12.37 7.36
C LEU A 326 29.47 12.66 7.19
N LEU A 327 30.06 12.22 6.07
CA LEU A 327 31.50 12.30 5.82
C LEU A 327 31.97 13.72 5.51
N THR A 328 31.10 14.56 4.94
CA THR A 328 31.39 15.97 4.63
C THR A 328 30.95 16.92 5.75
N ASP A 329 30.33 16.42 6.83
CA ASP A 329 29.74 17.21 7.91
C ASP A 329 28.76 18.30 7.40
N ARG A 330 27.99 17.97 6.35
CA ARG A 330 27.01 18.87 5.73
C ARG A 330 25.60 18.29 5.83
N PRO A 331 24.67 18.92 6.53
CA PRO A 331 23.29 18.43 6.63
C PRO A 331 22.58 18.45 5.29
N VAL A 332 21.70 17.49 5.06
CA VAL A 332 20.79 17.44 3.91
C VAL A 332 19.64 18.41 4.15
N LYS A 333 19.19 19.10 3.11
CA LYS A 333 18.03 19.99 3.20
C LYS A 333 16.79 19.20 3.63
N SER A 334 16.09 19.72 4.66
CA SER A 334 14.88 19.08 5.20
C SER A 334 13.70 19.02 4.23
N THR A 335 13.74 19.87 3.19
CA THR A 335 12.67 19.95 2.17
C THR A 335 12.84 18.96 1.03
N VAL A 336 13.93 18.19 0.98
CA VAL A 336 14.26 17.28 -0.13
C VAL A 336 13.94 15.84 0.24
N GLY A 337 13.07 15.21 -0.54
CA GLY A 337 12.82 13.77 -0.50
C GLY A 337 13.52 13.06 -1.66
N MET A 338 14.09 11.88 -1.39
CA MET A 338 14.89 11.17 -2.38
C MET A 338 14.37 9.76 -2.62
N THR A 339 14.47 9.32 -3.90
CA THR A 339 14.21 7.93 -4.24
C THR A 339 14.91 7.57 -5.54
N GLY A 340 15.65 6.48 -5.56
CA GLY A 340 16.36 5.99 -6.73
C GLY A 340 17.27 4.84 -6.38
N GLU A 341 17.38 3.88 -7.28
CA GLU A 341 18.40 2.85 -7.22
C GLU A 341 19.72 3.42 -7.72
N ILE A 342 20.81 3.19 -7.00
CA ILE A 342 22.14 3.62 -7.41
C ILE A 342 22.95 2.42 -7.89
N THR A 343 23.71 2.61 -8.99
CA THR A 343 24.69 1.63 -9.47
C THR A 343 26.09 1.93 -8.90
N LEU A 344 27.01 0.97 -8.99
CA LEU A 344 28.42 1.18 -8.63
C LEU A 344 29.13 2.28 -9.44
N GLN A 345 28.56 2.64 -10.60
CA GLN A 345 29.05 3.74 -11.45
C GLN A 345 28.38 5.09 -11.14
N GLY A 346 27.50 5.15 -10.15
CA GLY A 346 26.78 6.36 -9.77
C GLY A 346 25.57 6.71 -10.62
N GLN A 347 25.14 5.83 -11.53
CA GLN A 347 23.91 6.04 -12.28
C GLN A 347 22.70 5.81 -11.36
N VAL A 348 21.71 6.67 -11.47
CA VAL A 348 20.42 6.51 -10.77
C VAL A 348 19.44 5.89 -11.74
N LEU A 349 18.93 4.72 -11.38
CA LEU A 349 17.99 3.95 -12.19
C LEU A 349 16.54 4.30 -11.87
N PRO A 350 15.62 4.18 -12.85
CA PRO A 350 14.19 4.37 -12.65
C PRO A 350 13.62 3.39 -11.60
N ILE A 351 12.65 3.86 -10.85
CA ILE A 351 12.03 3.10 -9.75
C ILE A 351 10.49 3.09 -9.90
N GLY A 352 9.86 2.10 -9.27
CA GLY A 352 8.40 2.00 -9.21
C GLY A 352 7.76 2.95 -8.19
N GLY A 353 6.44 3.17 -8.35
CA GLY A 353 5.63 3.89 -7.37
C GLY A 353 5.90 5.39 -7.28
N VAL A 354 6.40 6.02 -8.35
CA VAL A 354 6.78 7.45 -8.37
C VAL A 354 5.62 8.33 -7.94
N LYS A 355 4.42 8.13 -8.50
CA LYS A 355 3.22 8.92 -8.13
C LYS A 355 2.94 8.85 -6.62
N GLN A 356 2.95 7.65 -6.04
CA GLN A 356 2.67 7.44 -4.61
C GLN A 356 3.75 8.11 -3.73
N LYS A 357 5.02 8.02 -4.14
CA LYS A 357 6.16 8.65 -3.45
C LYS A 357 6.08 10.17 -3.49
N VAL A 358 5.79 10.76 -4.66
CA VAL A 358 5.63 12.21 -4.81
C VAL A 358 4.44 12.73 -3.99
N LEU A 359 3.32 12.00 -3.98
CA LEU A 359 2.17 12.35 -3.14
C LEU A 359 2.50 12.29 -1.65
N ALA A 360 3.32 11.33 -1.22
CA ALA A 360 3.80 11.28 0.16
C ALA A 360 4.71 12.45 0.49
N ALA A 361 5.65 12.78 -0.39
CA ALA A 361 6.51 13.95 -0.25
C ALA A 361 5.70 15.25 -0.11
N HIS A 362 4.74 15.46 -0.99
CA HIS A 362 3.86 16.63 -0.94
C HIS A 362 3.06 16.70 0.39
N ARG A 363 2.46 15.58 0.81
CA ARG A 363 1.70 15.50 2.07
C ARG A 363 2.55 15.84 3.30
N MET A 364 3.83 15.51 3.27
CA MET A 364 4.78 15.76 4.35
C MET A 364 5.51 17.12 4.20
N GLY A 365 5.05 17.99 3.30
CA GLY A 365 5.60 19.33 3.12
C GLY A 365 6.97 19.40 2.43
N LEU A 366 7.42 18.31 1.79
CA LEU A 366 8.65 18.34 0.99
C LEU A 366 8.39 19.10 -0.32
N THR A 367 9.31 19.99 -0.67
CA THR A 367 9.19 20.86 -1.87
C THR A 367 9.96 20.32 -3.07
N ASP A 368 10.95 19.48 -2.82
CA ASP A 368 11.84 18.94 -3.83
C ASP A 368 11.87 17.41 -3.75
N VAL A 369 11.86 16.75 -4.91
CA VAL A 369 12.01 15.29 -5.03
C VAL A 369 13.13 14.99 -6.02
N VAL A 370 14.07 14.13 -5.61
CA VAL A 370 15.22 13.67 -6.39
C VAL A 370 15.12 12.17 -6.61
#